data_fe8b2432b551857de468c7ec4e5b7f88
#
_entry.id   fe8b2432b551857de468c7ec4e5b7f88
#
_cell.length_a   1.000
_cell.length_b   1.000
_cell.length_c   1.000
_cell.angle_alpha   90.00
_cell.angle_beta   90.00
_cell.angle_gamma   90.00
#
_symmetry.space_group_name_H-M   'P 1'
#
loop_
_entity.id
_entity.type
_entity.pdbx_description
1 polymer ?
#
loop_
_entity_poly.entity_id
_entity_poly.type
_entity_poly.pdbx_seq_one_letter_code
_entity_poly.pdbx_strand_id
1 'polypeptide(L)'
;ALYFFTPFIAIILTILGGGIIFYILGFNPIEALKFYFITPISNLYGFSELLLKATPLCLIAIGLSFCFKSNNWNIGAEGQLTFGAIVGGGVALLFYNQEGFYILPLVILAGAIGGMIFALIPAILKTYFNTNEILVSLMLVYVSKLILDYLVVGPWSNPEGFNFPETRQFSDSSRMPLLFEGLRIHAGIFLALAAVMLSWFVLYKTYLGFQIKVSGLSLKTAKYAGFKGKTMILVVFMISGACAGLAGVGEITGPIGQLHRICLLYTSPSPRDNPA
;
A
#
# COMPACT_ATOMS: atom_id res chain seq x y z
N ALA A 1 34.40 -2.14 -5.75
CA ALA A 1 34.40 -2.66 -4.38
C ALA A 1 33.69 -1.71 -3.40
N LEU A 2 33.92 -0.39 -3.47
CA LEU A 2 33.29 0.59 -2.54
C LEU A 2 31.75 0.56 -2.57
N TYR A 3 31.14 0.49 -3.74
CA TYR A 3 29.68 0.47 -3.89
C TYR A 3 29.01 -0.73 -3.20
N PHE A 4 29.72 -1.84 -3.07
CA PHE A 4 29.18 -3.03 -2.40
C PHE A 4 29.17 -2.87 -0.87
N PHE A 5 30.15 -2.16 -0.30
CA PHE A 5 30.25 -1.94 1.14
C PHE A 5 29.41 -0.79 1.68
N THR A 6 29.01 0.16 0.83
CA THR A 6 28.23 1.34 1.23
C THR A 6 26.95 0.99 2.01
N PRO A 7 26.11 0.02 1.61
CA PRO A 7 24.92 -0.35 2.37
C PRO A 7 25.25 -0.89 3.76
N PHE A 8 26.30 -1.69 3.90
CA PHE A 8 26.72 -2.24 5.19
C PHE A 8 27.22 -1.16 6.14
N ILE A 9 28.02 -0.20 5.62
CA ILE A 9 28.49 0.93 6.39
C ILE A 9 27.30 1.80 6.84
N ALA A 10 26.34 2.05 5.95
CA ALA A 10 25.13 2.81 6.28
C ALA A 10 24.33 2.13 7.41
N ILE A 11 24.14 0.81 7.37
CA ILE A 11 23.46 0.05 8.42
C ILE A 11 24.19 0.19 9.75
N ILE A 12 25.52 0.01 9.76
CA ILE A 12 26.33 0.12 10.98
C ILE A 12 26.23 1.53 11.56
N LEU A 13 26.37 2.58 10.73
CA LEU A 13 26.25 3.96 11.17
C LEU A 13 24.86 4.27 11.73
N THR A 14 23.80 3.72 11.11
CA THR A 14 22.42 3.89 11.59
C THR A 14 22.22 3.23 12.95
N ILE A 15 22.74 2.01 13.15
CA ILE A 15 22.66 1.30 14.42
C ILE A 15 23.44 2.04 15.51
N LEU A 16 24.65 2.52 15.20
CA LEU A 16 25.46 3.30 16.14
C LEU A 16 24.79 4.63 16.48
N GLY A 17 24.28 5.35 15.49
CA GLY A 17 23.53 6.61 15.69
C GLY A 17 22.28 6.41 16.54
N GLY A 18 21.50 5.37 16.27
CA GLY A 18 20.35 4.99 17.08
C GLY A 18 20.74 4.62 18.51
N GLY A 19 21.84 3.87 18.70
CA GLY A 19 22.37 3.54 20.01
C GLY A 19 22.77 4.76 20.82
N ILE A 20 23.42 5.75 20.19
CA ILE A 20 23.79 7.02 20.84
C ILE A 20 22.54 7.79 21.27
N ILE A 21 21.51 7.85 20.41
CA ILE A 21 20.24 8.51 20.75
C ILE A 21 19.59 7.85 21.97
N PHE A 22 19.48 6.52 22.00
CA PHE A 22 18.95 5.80 23.16
C PHE A 22 19.74 6.06 24.43
N TYR A 23 21.08 6.10 24.34
CA TYR A 23 21.96 6.44 25.48
C TYR A 23 21.67 7.84 26.02
N ILE A 24 21.55 8.85 25.15
CA ILE A 24 21.23 10.24 25.52
C ILE A 24 19.86 10.33 26.19
N LEU A 25 18.89 9.53 25.73
CA LEU A 25 17.53 9.46 26.31
C LEU A 25 17.48 8.68 27.64
N GLY A 26 18.61 8.14 28.13
CA GLY A 26 18.70 7.40 29.39
C GLY A 26 18.26 5.93 29.31
N PHE A 27 18.07 5.39 28.10
CA PHE A 27 17.77 3.97 27.89
C PHE A 27 19.04 3.17 27.64
N ASN A 28 19.01 1.89 27.99
CA ASN A 28 20.08 0.96 27.62
C ASN A 28 20.08 0.72 26.11
N PRO A 29 21.11 1.15 25.34
CA PRO A 29 21.10 1.04 23.89
C PRO A 29 20.96 -0.39 23.36
N ILE A 30 21.61 -1.35 24.07
CA ILE A 30 21.59 -2.76 23.66
C ILE A 30 20.19 -3.36 23.82
N GLU A 31 19.53 -3.09 24.94
CA GLU A 31 18.16 -3.56 25.17
C GLU A 31 17.17 -2.92 24.21
N ALA A 32 17.28 -1.62 23.95
CA ALA A 32 16.45 -0.91 23.00
C ALA A 32 16.62 -1.48 21.58
N LEU A 33 17.85 -1.68 21.11
CA LEU A 33 18.13 -2.28 19.80
C LEU A 33 17.63 -3.73 19.71
N LYS A 34 17.81 -4.51 20.79
CA LYS A 34 17.26 -5.88 20.87
C LYS A 34 15.74 -5.87 20.75
N PHE A 35 15.07 -4.94 21.42
CA PHE A 35 13.62 -4.80 21.34
C PHE A 35 13.15 -4.48 19.93
N TYR A 36 13.84 -3.59 19.20
CA TYR A 36 13.46 -3.22 17.84
C TYR A 36 13.73 -4.30 16.80
N PHE A 37 14.87 -4.98 16.86
CA PHE A 37 15.30 -5.89 15.80
C PHE A 37 15.05 -7.37 16.10
N ILE A 38 15.15 -7.78 17.36
CA ILE A 38 15.09 -9.19 17.73
C ILE A 38 13.71 -9.58 18.24
N THR A 39 13.09 -8.77 19.10
CA THR A 39 11.81 -9.10 19.71
C THR A 39 10.69 -9.36 18.69
N PRO A 40 10.55 -8.59 17.59
CA PRO A 40 9.51 -8.85 16.58
C PRO A 40 9.68 -10.21 15.91
N ILE A 41 10.88 -10.74 15.82
CA ILE A 41 11.18 -12.03 15.16
C ILE A 41 11.17 -13.20 16.17
N SER A 42 11.35 -12.91 17.45
CA SER A 42 11.48 -13.93 18.51
C SER A 42 10.16 -14.61 18.88
N ASN A 43 9.03 -13.91 18.66
CA ASN A 43 7.70 -14.38 19.02
C ASN A 43 6.84 -14.58 17.77
N LEU A 44 6.01 -15.64 17.79
CA LEU A 44 5.08 -15.91 16.67
C LEU A 44 4.13 -14.74 16.42
N TYR A 45 3.66 -14.09 17.48
CA TYR A 45 2.81 -12.91 17.39
C TYR A 45 3.57 -11.73 16.72
N GLY A 46 4.79 -11.40 17.18
CA GLY A 46 5.59 -10.34 16.56
C GLY A 46 5.89 -10.60 15.09
N PHE A 47 6.22 -11.86 14.74
CA PHE A 47 6.42 -12.27 13.36
C PHE A 47 5.13 -12.10 12.52
N SER A 48 3.97 -12.40 13.10
CA SER A 48 2.68 -12.20 12.45
C SER A 48 2.39 -10.72 12.15
N GLU A 49 2.69 -9.82 13.10
CA GLU A 49 2.55 -8.38 12.92
C GLU A 49 3.50 -7.83 11.84
N LEU A 50 4.72 -8.37 11.77
CA LEU A 50 5.69 -8.02 10.73
C LEU A 50 5.16 -8.41 9.34
N LEU A 51 4.63 -9.63 9.18
CA LEU A 51 4.02 -10.08 7.93
C LEU A 51 2.78 -9.25 7.57
N LEU A 52 1.97 -8.90 8.56
CA LEU A 52 0.80 -8.06 8.38
C LEU A 52 1.17 -6.71 7.76
N LYS A 53 2.20 -6.04 8.30
CA LYS A 53 2.69 -4.76 7.78
C LYS A 53 3.50 -4.88 6.48
N ALA A 54 4.17 -6.00 6.27
CA ALA A 54 4.89 -6.26 5.03
C ALA A 54 3.96 -6.46 3.83
N THR A 55 2.77 -6.99 4.03
CA THR A 55 1.80 -7.30 2.95
C THR A 55 1.44 -6.09 2.09
N PRO A 56 0.92 -4.98 2.63
CA PRO A 56 0.58 -3.79 1.84
C PRO A 56 1.82 -3.13 1.24
N LEU A 57 2.95 -3.10 1.96
CA LEU A 57 4.21 -2.56 1.43
C LEU A 57 4.71 -3.37 0.24
N CYS A 58 4.60 -4.69 0.28
CA CYS A 58 4.95 -5.58 -0.80
C CYS A 58 4.09 -5.31 -2.05
N LEU A 59 2.76 -5.18 -1.88
CA LEU A 59 1.84 -4.85 -2.97
C LEU A 59 2.20 -3.51 -3.64
N ILE A 60 2.47 -2.48 -2.84
CA ILE A 60 2.88 -1.17 -3.36
C ILE A 60 4.22 -1.28 -4.10
N ALA A 61 5.22 -1.93 -3.50
CA ALA A 61 6.55 -2.09 -4.10
C ALA A 61 6.49 -2.82 -5.45
N ILE A 62 5.63 -3.83 -5.57
CA ILE A 62 5.38 -4.54 -6.83
C ILE A 62 4.83 -3.56 -7.87
N GLY A 63 3.78 -2.81 -7.55
CA GLY A 63 3.20 -1.81 -8.43
C GLY A 63 4.23 -0.77 -8.89
N LEU A 64 5.01 -0.22 -7.96
CA LEU A 64 6.07 0.74 -8.25
C LEU A 64 7.18 0.16 -9.12
N SER A 65 7.46 -1.14 -9.05
CA SER A 65 8.48 -1.77 -9.89
C SER A 65 8.19 -1.66 -11.39
N PHE A 66 6.90 -1.66 -11.79
CA PHE A 66 6.50 -1.41 -13.17
C PHE A 66 6.79 0.03 -13.60
N CYS A 67 6.45 0.99 -12.73
CA CYS A 67 6.71 2.40 -12.97
C CYS A 67 8.21 2.68 -13.10
N PHE A 68 9.03 2.20 -12.17
CA PHE A 68 10.49 2.43 -12.20
C PHE A 68 11.16 1.76 -13.41
N LYS A 69 10.71 0.55 -13.79
CA LYS A 69 11.25 -0.10 -15.00
C LYS A 69 10.90 0.62 -16.29
N SER A 70 9.84 1.42 -16.30
CA SER A 70 9.46 2.28 -17.43
C SER A 70 10.02 3.70 -17.32
N ASN A 71 10.88 3.98 -16.32
CA ASN A 71 11.42 5.30 -16.02
C ASN A 71 10.34 6.36 -15.75
N ASN A 72 9.26 5.95 -15.06
CA ASN A 72 8.20 6.82 -14.59
C ASN A 72 8.16 6.79 -13.05
N TRP A 73 8.02 7.95 -12.43
CA TRP A 73 8.08 8.09 -10.98
C TRP A 73 6.70 8.29 -10.38
N ASN A 74 6.11 7.21 -9.85
CA ASN A 74 4.84 7.30 -9.12
C ASN A 74 5.10 7.44 -7.61
N ILE A 75 5.14 8.67 -7.10
CA ILE A 75 5.32 8.94 -5.66
C ILE A 75 3.96 9.00 -4.93
N GLY A 76 2.85 8.94 -5.69
CA GLY A 76 1.49 9.03 -5.15
C GLY A 76 0.86 7.70 -4.70
N ALA A 77 1.65 6.65 -4.51
CA ALA A 77 1.13 5.33 -4.14
C ALA A 77 0.31 5.34 -2.83
N GLU A 78 0.68 6.17 -1.85
CA GLU A 78 -0.07 6.36 -0.61
C GLU A 78 -1.47 6.96 -0.87
N GLY A 79 -1.56 7.94 -1.77
CA GLY A 79 -2.85 8.50 -2.18
C GLY A 79 -3.73 7.51 -2.95
N GLN A 80 -3.12 6.67 -3.78
CA GLN A 80 -3.80 5.61 -4.52
C GLN A 80 -4.28 4.49 -3.58
N LEU A 81 -3.50 4.15 -2.55
CA LEU A 81 -3.89 3.26 -1.46
C LEU A 81 -5.10 3.82 -0.72
N THR A 82 -5.02 5.08 -0.27
CA THR A 82 -6.10 5.76 0.46
C THR A 82 -7.37 5.83 -0.37
N PHE A 83 -7.28 6.19 -1.65
CA PHE A 83 -8.44 6.25 -2.53
C PHE A 83 -9.02 4.87 -2.85
N GLY A 84 -8.17 3.85 -2.99
CA GLY A 84 -8.59 2.45 -3.09
C GLY A 84 -9.34 1.98 -1.84
N ALA A 85 -8.84 2.33 -0.65
CA ALA A 85 -9.52 2.09 0.62
C ALA A 85 -10.88 2.81 0.70
N ILE A 86 -10.98 4.07 0.24
CA ILE A 86 -12.24 4.81 0.18
C ILE A 86 -13.25 4.09 -0.71
N VAL A 87 -12.88 3.72 -1.93
CA VAL A 87 -13.80 3.08 -2.88
C VAL A 87 -14.19 1.68 -2.40
N GLY A 88 -13.23 0.87 -1.95
CA GLY A 88 -13.50 -0.46 -1.39
C GLY A 88 -14.34 -0.39 -0.12
N GLY A 89 -13.98 0.51 0.81
CA GLY A 89 -14.72 0.73 2.06
C GLY A 89 -16.15 1.26 1.80
N GLY A 90 -16.32 2.13 0.80
CA GLY A 90 -17.64 2.59 0.36
C GLY A 90 -18.53 1.44 -0.10
N VAL A 91 -17.98 0.49 -0.88
CA VAL A 91 -18.71 -0.72 -1.27
C VAL A 91 -19.02 -1.60 -0.04
N ALA A 92 -18.08 -1.78 0.88
CA ALA A 92 -18.33 -2.52 2.12
C ALA A 92 -19.45 -1.90 2.97
N LEU A 93 -19.54 -0.57 3.04
CA LEU A 93 -20.62 0.14 3.73
C LEU A 93 -21.97 0.03 3.01
N LEU A 94 -21.98 0.05 1.66
CA LEU A 94 -23.21 -0.12 0.87
C LEU A 94 -23.84 -1.50 1.09
N PHE A 95 -23.02 -2.54 1.25
CA PHE A 95 -23.45 -3.91 1.48
C PHE A 95 -23.46 -4.30 2.97
N TYR A 96 -23.47 -3.33 3.88
CA TYR A 96 -23.38 -3.55 5.33
C TYR A 96 -24.44 -4.52 5.88
N ASN A 97 -25.67 -4.43 5.38
CA ASN A 97 -26.82 -5.26 5.82
C ASN A 97 -26.97 -6.55 5.04
N GLN A 98 -26.04 -6.87 4.14
CA GLN A 98 -26.11 -8.06 3.30
C GLN A 98 -25.02 -9.05 3.71
N GLU A 99 -25.37 -10.33 3.67
CA GLU A 99 -24.43 -11.43 3.88
C GLU A 99 -24.24 -12.18 2.57
N GLY A 100 -22.96 -12.39 2.19
CA GLY A 100 -22.67 -13.14 0.97
C GLY A 100 -21.18 -13.22 0.69
N PHE A 101 -20.73 -14.37 0.21
CA PHE A 101 -19.33 -14.62 -0.12
C PHE A 101 -18.80 -13.74 -1.28
N TYR A 102 -19.71 -13.16 -2.08
CA TYR A 102 -19.35 -12.29 -3.21
C TYR A 102 -18.96 -10.87 -2.81
N ILE A 103 -19.28 -10.45 -1.56
CA ILE A 103 -19.08 -9.08 -1.10
C ILE A 103 -17.58 -8.77 -0.99
N LEU A 104 -16.80 -9.65 -0.35
CA LEU A 104 -15.35 -9.46 -0.23
C LEU A 104 -14.64 -9.36 -1.59
N PRO A 105 -14.85 -10.25 -2.57
CA PRO A 105 -14.32 -10.08 -3.93
C PRO A 105 -14.73 -8.76 -4.59
N LEU A 106 -15.97 -8.31 -4.39
CA LEU A 106 -16.45 -7.04 -4.93
C LEU A 106 -15.72 -5.85 -4.29
N VAL A 107 -15.52 -5.86 -2.98
CA VAL A 107 -14.74 -4.84 -2.24
C VAL A 107 -13.30 -4.79 -2.73
N ILE A 108 -12.66 -5.95 -2.92
CA ILE A 108 -11.28 -6.06 -3.44
C ILE A 108 -11.18 -5.47 -4.85
N LEU A 109 -12.10 -5.83 -5.74
CA LEU A 109 -12.14 -5.30 -7.10
C LEU A 109 -12.41 -3.80 -7.13
N ALA A 110 -13.35 -3.32 -6.31
CA ALA A 110 -13.67 -1.91 -6.21
C ALA A 110 -12.47 -1.09 -5.74
N GLY A 111 -11.73 -1.57 -4.75
CA GLY A 111 -10.52 -0.90 -4.28
C GLY A 111 -9.38 -0.90 -5.30
N ALA A 112 -9.19 -2.00 -6.03
CA ALA A 112 -8.23 -2.05 -7.13
C ALA A 112 -8.58 -1.03 -8.23
N ILE A 113 -9.85 -0.96 -8.63
CA ILE A 113 -10.35 0.01 -9.61
C ILE A 113 -10.23 1.44 -9.09
N GLY A 114 -10.55 1.69 -7.82
CA GLY A 114 -10.39 3.00 -7.18
C GLY A 114 -8.95 3.49 -7.24
N GLY A 115 -7.99 2.67 -6.80
CA GLY A 115 -6.56 3.00 -6.88
C GLY A 115 -6.09 3.19 -8.33
N MET A 116 -6.57 2.38 -9.28
CA MET A 116 -6.29 2.48 -10.70
C MET A 116 -6.76 3.81 -11.29
N ILE A 117 -8.02 4.21 -11.04
CA ILE A 117 -8.61 5.47 -11.52
C ILE A 117 -7.83 6.66 -10.96
N PHE A 118 -7.49 6.62 -9.68
CA PHE A 118 -6.74 7.69 -9.04
C PHE A 118 -5.32 7.83 -9.61
N ALA A 119 -4.67 6.72 -9.93
CA ALA A 119 -3.35 6.69 -10.58
C ALA A 119 -3.40 7.20 -12.03
N LEU A 120 -4.53 7.09 -12.71
CA LEU A 120 -4.68 7.62 -14.07
C LEU A 120 -4.61 9.15 -14.12
N ILE A 121 -4.96 9.88 -13.06
CA ILE A 121 -4.92 11.34 -13.05
C ILE A 121 -3.51 11.86 -13.35
N PRO A 122 -2.45 11.53 -12.58
CA PRO A 122 -1.09 11.98 -12.88
C PRO A 122 -0.58 11.40 -14.20
N ALA A 123 -0.97 10.19 -14.57
CA ALA A 123 -0.58 9.58 -15.84
C ALA A 123 -1.13 10.31 -17.06
N ILE A 124 -2.40 10.72 -17.04
CA ILE A 124 -3.03 11.52 -18.08
C ILE A 124 -2.39 12.90 -18.17
N LEU A 125 -2.23 13.58 -17.05
CA LEU A 125 -1.61 14.91 -17.00
C LEU A 125 -0.18 14.88 -17.54
N LYS A 126 0.62 13.87 -17.20
CA LYS A 126 1.95 13.66 -17.79
C LYS A 126 1.89 13.43 -19.30
N THR A 127 0.99 12.53 -19.73
CA THR A 127 0.95 12.04 -21.11
C THR A 127 0.45 13.07 -22.11
N TYR A 128 -0.54 13.89 -21.72
CA TYR A 128 -1.22 14.84 -22.62
C TYR A 128 -0.80 16.28 -22.36
N PHE A 129 -0.49 16.66 -21.11
CA PHE A 129 -0.13 18.01 -20.74
C PHE A 129 1.35 18.19 -20.40
N ASN A 130 2.12 17.08 -20.45
CA ASN A 130 3.56 17.09 -20.16
C ASN A 130 3.91 17.67 -18.77
N THR A 131 3.03 17.43 -17.78
CA THR A 131 3.24 17.86 -16.40
C THR A 131 4.24 16.96 -15.69
N ASN A 132 4.80 17.45 -14.58
CA ASN A 132 5.65 16.64 -13.71
C ASN A 132 4.80 15.67 -12.88
N GLU A 133 4.92 14.37 -13.16
CA GLU A 133 4.17 13.32 -12.47
C GLU A 133 4.48 13.23 -10.99
N ILE A 134 5.71 13.57 -10.58
CA ILE A 134 6.15 13.56 -9.18
C ILE A 134 5.34 14.57 -8.36
N LEU A 135 5.25 15.80 -8.84
CA LEU A 135 4.51 16.88 -8.15
C LEU A 135 3.01 16.59 -8.13
N VAL A 136 2.45 16.19 -9.26
CA VAL A 136 1.01 15.88 -9.36
C VAL A 136 0.64 14.72 -8.44
N SER A 137 1.40 13.62 -8.48
CA SER A 137 1.10 12.45 -7.65
C SER A 137 1.24 12.75 -6.15
N LEU A 138 2.23 13.58 -5.76
CA LEU A 138 2.40 14.02 -4.38
C LEU A 138 1.23 14.89 -3.90
N MET A 139 0.77 15.86 -4.71
CA MET A 139 -0.39 16.68 -4.38
C MET A 139 -1.66 15.86 -4.22
N LEU A 140 -1.84 14.85 -5.05
CA LEU A 140 -2.98 13.94 -4.98
C LEU A 140 -3.00 13.11 -3.68
N VAL A 141 -1.85 12.85 -3.03
CA VAL A 141 -1.83 12.20 -1.70
C VAL A 141 -2.60 13.05 -0.68
N TYR A 142 -2.37 14.37 -0.67
CA TYR A 142 -3.10 15.26 0.25
C TYR A 142 -4.59 15.34 -0.10
N VAL A 143 -4.91 15.38 -1.39
CA VAL A 143 -6.32 15.38 -1.84
C VAL A 143 -7.05 14.13 -1.38
N SER A 144 -6.44 12.93 -1.52
CA SER A 144 -7.06 11.68 -1.06
C SER A 144 -7.29 11.65 0.44
N LYS A 145 -6.35 12.18 1.23
CA LYS A 145 -6.49 12.30 2.69
C LYS A 145 -7.63 13.25 3.08
N LEU A 146 -7.74 14.40 2.42
CA LEU A 146 -8.84 15.34 2.66
C LEU A 146 -10.21 14.75 2.29
N ILE A 147 -10.27 13.97 1.19
CA ILE A 147 -11.50 13.26 0.81
C ILE A 147 -11.87 12.23 1.87
N LEU A 148 -10.89 11.44 2.35
CA LEU A 148 -11.11 10.48 3.44
C LEU A 148 -11.62 11.17 4.70
N ASP A 149 -10.97 12.26 5.12
CA ASP A 149 -11.37 13.05 6.29
C ASP A 149 -12.80 13.55 6.17
N TYR A 150 -13.17 14.12 5.02
CA TYR A 150 -14.52 14.59 4.76
C TYR A 150 -15.55 13.46 4.86
N LEU A 151 -15.27 12.30 4.28
CA LEU A 151 -16.19 11.16 4.29
C LEU A 151 -16.37 10.58 5.71
N VAL A 152 -15.28 10.40 6.44
CA VAL A 152 -15.30 9.75 7.76
C VAL A 152 -15.88 10.66 8.84
N VAL A 153 -15.65 11.97 8.77
CA VAL A 153 -16.24 12.93 9.72
C VAL A 153 -17.67 13.29 9.35
N GLY A 154 -18.03 13.21 8.06
CA GLY A 154 -19.34 13.62 7.53
C GLY A 154 -20.25 12.43 7.24
N PRO A 155 -20.51 12.10 5.94
CA PRO A 155 -21.59 11.19 5.56
C PRO A 155 -21.39 9.74 6.01
N TRP A 156 -20.17 9.29 6.28
CA TRP A 156 -19.83 7.92 6.66
C TRP A 156 -19.49 7.76 8.14
N SER A 157 -19.66 8.84 8.94
CA SER A 157 -19.37 8.79 10.38
C SER A 157 -20.22 7.72 11.08
N ASN A 158 -19.62 7.05 12.07
CA ASN A 158 -20.32 6.08 12.90
C ASN A 158 -21.30 6.81 13.85
N PRO A 159 -22.62 6.57 13.78
CA PRO A 159 -23.59 7.20 14.67
C PRO A 159 -23.39 6.83 16.14
N GLU A 160 -22.79 5.67 16.42
CA GLU A 160 -22.53 5.14 17.76
C GLU A 160 -21.11 5.43 18.25
N GLY A 161 -20.28 6.08 17.43
CA GLY A 161 -18.85 6.28 17.66
C GLY A 161 -18.47 7.49 18.51
N PHE A 162 -19.38 8.10 19.28
CA PHE A 162 -19.10 9.24 20.17
C PHE A 162 -18.30 10.38 19.51
N ASN A 163 -18.58 10.70 18.26
CA ASN A 163 -17.86 11.68 17.42
C ASN A 163 -16.38 11.34 17.12
N PHE A 164 -15.93 10.11 17.30
CA PHE A 164 -14.64 9.71 16.77
C PHE A 164 -14.69 9.68 15.22
N PRO A 165 -13.63 10.14 14.55
CA PRO A 165 -13.58 10.18 13.10
C PRO A 165 -13.32 8.77 12.50
N GLU A 166 -14.34 7.93 12.55
CA GLU A 166 -14.34 6.56 12.09
C GLU A 166 -15.69 6.17 11.47
N THR A 167 -15.67 5.22 10.55
CA THR A 167 -16.89 4.63 9.97
C THR A 167 -17.42 3.52 10.87
N ARG A 168 -18.63 3.03 10.60
CA ARG A 168 -19.11 1.77 11.18
C ARG A 168 -18.12 0.64 10.85
N GLN A 169 -18.00 -0.33 11.75
CA GLN A 169 -17.23 -1.55 11.47
C GLN A 169 -17.88 -2.31 10.33
N PHE A 170 -17.07 -2.83 9.42
CA PHE A 170 -17.57 -3.61 8.29
C PHE A 170 -18.19 -4.92 8.76
N SER A 171 -19.20 -5.42 8.02
CA SER A 171 -19.77 -6.75 8.25
C SER A 171 -18.73 -7.84 8.07
N ASP A 172 -18.92 -8.98 8.73
CA ASP A 172 -17.98 -10.12 8.63
C ASP A 172 -17.84 -10.62 7.18
N SER A 173 -18.88 -10.51 6.36
CA SER A 173 -18.84 -10.82 4.92
C SER A 173 -17.92 -9.92 4.10
N SER A 174 -17.57 -8.73 4.61
CA SER A 174 -16.67 -7.77 3.95
C SER A 174 -15.24 -7.85 4.48
N ARG A 175 -15.00 -8.62 5.55
CA ARG A 175 -13.68 -8.75 6.17
C ARG A 175 -12.90 -9.91 5.57
N MET A 176 -11.58 -9.75 5.49
CA MET A 176 -10.70 -10.84 5.11
C MET A 176 -10.61 -11.85 6.25
N PRO A 177 -10.78 -13.17 5.94
CA PRO A 177 -10.68 -14.20 6.95
C PRO A 177 -9.28 -14.24 7.56
N LEU A 178 -9.22 -14.38 8.89
CA LEU A 178 -7.99 -14.62 9.61
C LEU A 178 -7.49 -16.04 9.32
N LEU A 179 -6.18 -16.20 9.16
CA LEU A 179 -5.57 -17.51 8.85
C LEU A 179 -5.36 -18.37 10.09
N PHE A 180 -5.15 -17.74 11.25
CA PHE A 180 -4.90 -18.44 12.51
C PHE A 180 -5.63 -17.73 13.66
N GLU A 181 -6.26 -18.47 14.53
CA GLU A 181 -6.84 -17.93 15.76
C GLU A 181 -5.74 -17.38 16.67
N GLY A 182 -5.95 -16.17 17.19
CA GLY A 182 -4.97 -15.45 18.03
C GLY A 182 -3.86 -14.71 17.28
N LEU A 183 -3.81 -14.79 15.94
CA LEU A 183 -2.92 -13.99 15.10
C LEU A 183 -3.71 -13.05 14.21
N ARG A 184 -3.12 -11.91 13.86
CA ARG A 184 -3.80 -10.90 13.01
C ARG A 184 -3.52 -11.08 11.51
N ILE A 185 -2.83 -12.15 11.13
CA ILE A 185 -2.57 -12.46 9.72
C ILE A 185 -3.89 -12.84 9.03
N HIS A 186 -4.19 -12.17 7.94
CA HIS A 186 -5.38 -12.38 7.12
C HIS A 186 -5.04 -12.86 5.70
N ALA A 187 -6.05 -13.31 4.96
CA ALA A 187 -5.90 -13.87 3.61
C ALA A 187 -5.27 -12.91 2.58
N GLY A 188 -5.12 -11.61 2.89
CA GLY A 188 -4.42 -10.64 2.05
C GLY A 188 -2.98 -10.99 1.71
N ILE A 189 -2.30 -11.82 2.53
CA ILE A 189 -0.95 -12.30 2.24
C ILE A 189 -0.91 -13.15 0.96
N PHE A 190 -1.94 -13.98 0.72
CA PHE A 190 -2.04 -14.77 -0.51
C PHE A 190 -2.24 -13.88 -1.73
N LEU A 191 -2.99 -12.78 -1.57
CA LEU A 191 -3.16 -11.79 -2.62
C LEU A 191 -1.84 -11.09 -2.95
N ALA A 192 -1.03 -10.76 -1.95
CA ALA A 192 0.31 -10.20 -2.16
C ALA A 192 1.24 -11.21 -2.85
N LEU A 193 1.26 -12.48 -2.43
CA LEU A 193 2.04 -13.53 -3.07
C LEU A 193 1.61 -13.76 -4.52
N ALA A 194 0.31 -13.80 -4.78
CA ALA A 194 -0.22 -13.91 -6.15
C ALA A 194 0.21 -12.71 -7.01
N ALA A 195 0.17 -11.49 -6.46
CA ALA A 195 0.63 -10.29 -7.15
C ALA A 195 2.14 -10.34 -7.46
N VAL A 196 2.98 -10.85 -6.53
CA VAL A 196 4.42 -11.08 -6.79
C VAL A 196 4.63 -12.03 -7.96
N MET A 197 3.97 -13.18 -7.93
CA MET A 197 4.08 -14.20 -8.99
C MET A 197 3.62 -13.66 -10.34
N LEU A 198 2.46 -13.02 -10.37
CA LEU A 198 1.90 -12.41 -11.57
C LEU A 198 2.81 -11.32 -12.13
N SER A 199 3.34 -10.46 -11.28
CA SER A 199 4.24 -9.37 -11.68
C SER A 199 5.56 -9.88 -12.23
N TRP A 200 6.14 -10.90 -11.59
CA TRP A 200 7.32 -11.58 -12.11
C TRP A 200 7.04 -12.16 -13.51
N PHE A 201 5.92 -12.87 -13.67
CA PHE A 201 5.52 -13.43 -14.96
C PHE A 201 5.34 -12.34 -16.01
N VAL A 202 4.58 -11.28 -15.69
CA VAL A 202 4.32 -10.17 -16.63
C VAL A 202 5.62 -9.48 -17.04
N LEU A 203 6.50 -9.13 -16.10
CA LEU A 203 7.72 -8.37 -16.37
C LEU A 203 8.79 -9.18 -17.11
N TYR A 204 8.87 -10.50 -16.90
CA TYR A 204 9.96 -11.31 -17.44
C TYR A 204 9.53 -12.28 -18.55
N LYS A 205 8.26 -12.64 -18.64
CA LYS A 205 7.75 -13.66 -19.54
C LYS A 205 6.78 -13.14 -20.60
N THR A 206 6.34 -11.85 -20.51
CA THR A 206 5.37 -11.31 -21.48
C THR A 206 5.93 -10.21 -22.35
N TYR A 207 5.28 -10.00 -23.49
CA TYR A 207 5.60 -8.92 -24.43
C TYR A 207 5.41 -7.54 -23.79
N LEU A 208 4.41 -7.39 -22.93
CA LEU A 208 4.17 -6.14 -22.19
C LEU A 208 5.36 -5.77 -21.29
N GLY A 209 5.94 -6.74 -20.58
CA GLY A 209 7.14 -6.52 -19.78
C GLY A 209 8.36 -6.11 -20.61
N PHE A 210 8.49 -6.68 -21.82
CA PHE A 210 9.52 -6.26 -22.77
C PHE A 210 9.31 -4.80 -23.21
N GLN A 211 8.08 -4.42 -23.60
CA GLN A 211 7.75 -3.04 -23.98
C GLN A 211 8.05 -2.04 -22.86
N ILE A 212 7.69 -2.38 -21.61
CA ILE A 212 7.97 -1.55 -20.43
C ILE A 212 9.47 -1.30 -20.27
N LYS A 213 10.29 -2.36 -20.35
CA LYS A 213 11.76 -2.25 -20.24
C LYS A 213 12.36 -1.39 -21.33
N VAL A 214 11.97 -1.62 -22.59
CA VAL A 214 12.50 -0.87 -23.74
C VAL A 214 12.11 0.61 -23.64
N SER A 215 10.85 0.89 -23.26
CA SER A 215 10.38 2.26 -23.08
C SER A 215 11.14 2.99 -21.97
N GLY A 216 11.52 2.29 -20.91
CA GLY A 216 12.30 2.84 -19.80
C GLY A 216 13.76 3.11 -20.15
N LEU A 217 14.37 2.28 -21.00
CA LEU A 217 15.76 2.46 -21.43
C LEU A 217 15.90 3.59 -22.46
N SER A 218 15.01 3.67 -23.44
CA SER A 218 15.05 4.70 -24.47
C SER A 218 13.69 4.86 -25.15
N LEU A 219 13.09 6.05 -24.97
CA LEU A 219 11.86 6.42 -25.68
C LEU A 219 12.03 6.50 -27.19
N LYS A 220 13.23 6.85 -27.68
CA LYS A 220 13.54 6.88 -29.13
C LYS A 220 13.51 5.48 -29.70
N THR A 221 14.20 4.53 -29.05
CA THR A 221 14.23 3.12 -29.45
C THR A 221 12.83 2.48 -29.41
N ALA A 222 12.05 2.78 -28.37
CA ALA A 222 10.68 2.31 -28.26
C ALA A 222 9.80 2.80 -29.43
N LYS A 223 9.96 4.05 -29.85
CA LYS A 223 9.27 4.61 -31.02
C LYS A 223 9.67 3.92 -32.32
N TYR A 224 10.97 3.64 -32.52
CA TYR A 224 11.43 2.90 -33.70
C TYR A 224 10.86 1.48 -33.75
N ALA A 225 10.69 0.83 -32.59
CA ALA A 225 10.05 -0.48 -32.48
C ALA A 225 8.52 -0.43 -32.61
N GLY A 226 7.92 0.74 -32.86
CA GLY A 226 6.47 0.92 -33.01
C GLY A 226 5.69 0.95 -31.68
N PHE A 227 6.36 1.05 -30.53
CA PHE A 227 5.71 1.07 -29.24
C PHE A 227 5.08 2.45 -28.93
N LYS A 228 3.84 2.43 -28.45
CA LYS A 228 3.12 3.63 -28.08
C LYS A 228 3.52 4.06 -26.66
N GLY A 229 4.53 4.92 -26.53
CA GLY A 229 5.05 5.37 -25.23
C GLY A 229 3.98 5.97 -24.31
N LYS A 230 3.03 6.72 -24.88
CA LYS A 230 1.88 7.27 -24.12
C LYS A 230 1.05 6.18 -23.46
N THR A 231 0.72 5.12 -24.18
CA THR A 231 -0.04 3.97 -23.66
C THR A 231 0.74 3.24 -22.57
N MET A 232 2.07 3.12 -22.70
CA MET A 232 2.89 2.47 -21.68
C MET A 232 2.88 3.24 -20.36
N ILE A 233 2.92 4.57 -20.39
CA ILE A 233 2.81 5.41 -19.17
C ILE A 233 1.46 5.12 -18.47
N LEU A 234 0.35 5.16 -19.22
CA LEU A 234 -0.97 4.89 -18.64
C LEU A 234 -1.05 3.50 -18.02
N VAL A 235 -0.59 2.47 -18.74
CA VAL A 235 -0.64 1.07 -18.28
C VAL A 235 0.17 0.86 -17.00
N VAL A 236 1.39 1.38 -16.91
CA VAL A 236 2.22 1.17 -15.70
C VAL A 236 1.65 1.90 -14.49
N PHE A 237 1.07 3.09 -14.67
CA PHE A 237 0.39 3.80 -13.59
C PHE A 237 -0.90 3.07 -13.16
N MET A 238 -1.67 2.52 -14.10
CA MET A 238 -2.85 1.71 -13.78
C MET A 238 -2.49 0.48 -12.95
N ILE A 239 -1.44 -0.26 -13.36
CA ILE A 239 -0.97 -1.43 -12.60
C ILE A 239 -0.51 -1.01 -11.20
N SER A 240 0.28 0.07 -11.12
CA SER A 240 0.75 0.59 -9.83
C SER A 240 -0.40 1.01 -8.93
N GLY A 241 -1.38 1.73 -9.49
CA GLY A 241 -2.57 2.15 -8.75
C GLY A 241 -3.46 1.00 -8.31
N ALA A 242 -3.62 -0.02 -9.16
CA ALA A 242 -4.36 -1.23 -8.80
C ALA A 242 -3.71 -1.95 -7.61
N CYS A 243 -2.39 -2.15 -7.64
CA CYS A 243 -1.65 -2.77 -6.53
C CYS A 243 -1.75 -1.94 -5.24
N ALA A 244 -1.65 -0.60 -5.34
CA ALA A 244 -1.82 0.29 -4.19
C ALA A 244 -3.26 0.25 -3.65
N GLY A 245 -4.27 0.22 -4.52
CA GLY A 245 -5.68 0.09 -4.13
C GLY A 245 -5.97 -1.24 -3.43
N LEU A 246 -5.39 -2.34 -3.93
CA LEU A 246 -5.45 -3.65 -3.26
C LEU A 246 -4.80 -3.62 -1.87
N ALA A 247 -3.67 -2.93 -1.72
CA ALA A 247 -3.03 -2.73 -0.43
C ALA A 247 -3.95 -1.97 0.54
N GLY A 248 -4.62 -0.92 0.07
CA GLY A 248 -5.56 -0.14 0.86
C GLY A 248 -6.76 -0.95 1.34
N VAL A 249 -7.35 -1.75 0.44
CA VAL A 249 -8.43 -2.69 0.83
C VAL A 249 -7.93 -3.71 1.84
N GLY A 250 -6.73 -4.27 1.64
CA GLY A 250 -6.14 -5.23 2.58
C GLY A 250 -6.03 -4.67 4.00
N GLU A 251 -5.67 -3.40 4.16
CA GLU A 251 -5.60 -2.74 5.47
C GLU A 251 -6.97 -2.55 6.12
N ILE A 252 -7.96 -2.07 5.37
CA ILE A 252 -9.29 -1.77 5.95
C ILE A 252 -10.16 -3.01 6.16
N THR A 253 -10.00 -4.06 5.35
CA THR A 253 -10.79 -5.30 5.49
C THR A 253 -10.10 -6.34 6.36
N GLY A 254 -8.79 -6.22 6.58
CA GLY A 254 -7.99 -7.11 7.43
C GLY A 254 -7.98 -6.63 8.89
N PRO A 255 -6.90 -5.93 9.31
CA PRO A 255 -6.64 -5.66 10.71
C PRO A 255 -7.56 -4.61 11.33
N ILE A 256 -8.03 -3.65 10.52
CA ILE A 256 -8.76 -2.47 11.03
C ILE A 256 -10.27 -2.72 11.06
N GLY A 257 -10.83 -3.27 9.99
CA GLY A 257 -12.25 -3.54 9.85
C GLY A 257 -13.15 -2.31 9.67
N GLN A 258 -12.57 -1.12 9.43
CA GLN A 258 -13.27 0.15 9.25
C GLN A 258 -12.36 1.19 8.61
N LEU A 259 -12.90 2.34 8.19
CA LEU A 259 -12.10 3.48 7.72
C LEU A 259 -11.84 4.45 8.86
N HIS A 260 -10.58 4.87 9.01
CA HIS A 260 -10.14 5.87 9.98
C HIS A 260 -9.50 7.07 9.30
N ARG A 261 -9.51 8.19 9.99
CA ARG A 261 -8.80 9.41 9.60
C ARG A 261 -7.27 9.27 9.59
N ILE A 262 -6.71 8.39 10.43
CA ILE A 262 -5.27 8.21 10.60
C ILE A 262 -4.70 7.39 9.45
N CYS A 263 -3.47 7.72 9.06
CA CYS A 263 -2.73 7.08 7.98
C CYS A 263 -2.83 5.55 8.04
N LEU A 264 -3.38 4.93 7.00
CA LEU A 264 -3.63 3.49 6.92
C LEU A 264 -2.35 2.64 7.08
N LEU A 265 -1.19 3.20 6.71
CA LEU A 265 0.11 2.51 6.86
C LEU A 265 0.72 2.65 8.27
N TYR A 266 0.27 3.63 9.05
CA TYR A 266 0.84 3.96 10.36
C TYR A 266 -0.20 3.79 11.45
N THR A 267 -0.62 2.57 11.72
CA THR A 267 -1.46 2.26 12.87
C THR A 267 -0.55 1.94 14.05
N SER A 268 -0.49 2.82 15.05
CA SER A 268 0.01 2.43 16.37
C SER A 268 -0.95 1.39 16.97
N PRO A 269 -0.48 0.34 17.63
CA PRO A 269 -1.35 -0.59 18.32
C PRO A 269 -2.20 0.19 19.34
N SER A 270 -3.52 0.09 19.20
CA SER A 270 -4.44 0.62 20.18
C SER A 270 -4.30 -0.17 21.50
N PRO A 271 -4.46 0.46 22.69
CA PRO A 271 -4.54 -0.29 23.94
C PRO A 271 -5.64 -1.35 23.96
N ARG A 272 -6.62 -1.28 23.06
CA ARG A 272 -7.66 -2.31 22.86
C ARG A 272 -7.16 -3.57 22.16
N ASP A 273 -6.03 -3.50 21.47
CA ASP A 273 -5.48 -4.62 20.70
C ASP A 273 -4.56 -5.52 21.55
N ASN A 274 -4.39 -5.20 22.83
CA ASN A 274 -3.74 -6.04 23.83
C ASN A 274 -4.82 -6.84 24.58
N PRO A 275 -5.07 -8.11 24.26
CA PRO A 275 -5.81 -8.97 25.16
C PRO A 275 -4.95 -9.13 26.43
N ALA A 276 -5.49 -8.66 27.56
CA ALA A 276 -4.91 -8.84 28.87
C ALA A 276 -4.85 -10.33 29.23
#